data_ac654efa141cd85bf178f41f632fc666
#
_entry.id   ac654efa141cd85bf178f41f632fc666
#
_cell.length_a   1.000
_cell.length_b   1.000
_cell.length_c   1.000
_cell.angle_alpha   90.00
_cell.angle_beta   90.00
_cell.angle_gamma   90.00
#
_symmetry.space_group_name_H-M   'P 1'
#
loop_
_entity.id
_entity.type
_entity.pdbx_description
1 polymer ?
#
loop_
_entity_poly.entity_id
_entity_poly.type
_entity_poly.pdbx_seq_one_letter_code
_entity_poly.pdbx_strand_id
1 'polypeptide(L)'
;MCGIVGYAGKRSAQDVLLDGLEKLEYRGYDSAGVALAQEGGIRVVKSKGRLDALRQKLAVQALAESSCGIGHTRWATHGEPSDVNSHPHSTPRVSIVHNGIIENYGALKERLAARGYTFESETDTEVLVKLIDSCYHGEPLQALHEALGMVRGSYALAVLFKDFPDTIFAVKKESPLIVGWGEGENFVASDIPALLKYPRDYSVLEEGDLAVVTAQGIRFYNAFGEPVERQRLTADWDQEAAEKGGYPHFMLKEINEQPAAITATVSPRVEDGMPDLRIPELTDERLRSIGTVHLVACGTAMHAGMVGKAAIETLARVPAEVDIASEFRYRDPILNKDDLVIIISQSGETSDTLAALKLAKSRGVPVLAIVNVVGSSIARAADYILYTYAGPEIAVASTKAYVVQMCVLYLFALRLAYARGKLEEAETKRLTAELLRAGEVIKPRLDDCEQIKYLASRFVNTQSCFFIGRGFDYALSLEGSLKLKEISYVHSDAYAAGELKHGTISLITDGVPVIALATQKQVYEKTISNAKETKSRGARVILFTTKDAVVPEGVADYIVRLDEYEDLLMPLQLIVPLQLFAYYMAVLRGCDVDKPRNLAKSVTVE
;
A
#
# COMPACT_ATOMS: atom_id res chain seq x y z
N MET A 1 -6.44 -0.76 -7.55
CA MET A 1 -5.69 -1.86 -8.21
C MET A 1 -6.58 -3.08 -8.32
N CYS A 2 -6.39 -3.90 -9.37
CA CYS A 2 -7.24 -5.05 -9.65
C CYS A 2 -6.72 -6.34 -8.98
N GLY A 3 -7.59 -7.33 -8.77
CA GLY A 3 -7.23 -8.66 -8.31
C GLY A 3 -7.34 -9.69 -9.43
N ILE A 4 -6.29 -10.50 -9.63
CA ILE A 4 -6.29 -11.63 -10.54
C ILE A 4 -6.26 -12.92 -9.72
N VAL A 5 -7.10 -13.89 -10.10
CA VAL A 5 -7.05 -15.27 -9.61
C VAL A 5 -7.20 -16.20 -10.82
N GLY A 6 -6.35 -17.23 -10.89
CA GLY A 6 -6.46 -18.33 -11.84
C GLY A 6 -6.36 -19.66 -11.11
N TYR A 7 -7.07 -20.66 -11.60
CA TYR A 7 -7.09 -22.00 -11.02
C TYR A 7 -7.12 -23.08 -12.10
N ALA A 8 -6.25 -24.06 -11.96
CA ALA A 8 -6.28 -25.32 -12.74
C ALA A 8 -6.10 -26.50 -11.78
N GLY A 9 -7.11 -27.38 -11.65
CA GLY A 9 -7.06 -28.45 -10.65
C GLY A 9 -8.24 -29.39 -10.66
N LYS A 10 -8.57 -29.96 -9.49
CA LYS A 10 -9.61 -30.99 -9.31
C LYS A 10 -10.94 -30.44 -8.78
N ARG A 11 -10.92 -29.22 -8.22
CA ARG A 11 -12.08 -28.60 -7.58
C ARG A 11 -12.91 -27.82 -8.59
N SER A 12 -14.08 -27.36 -8.18
CA SER A 12 -14.84 -26.35 -8.91
C SER A 12 -13.98 -25.09 -9.08
N ALA A 13 -13.61 -24.77 -10.31
CA ALA A 13 -12.84 -23.56 -10.59
C ALA A 13 -13.64 -22.31 -10.17
N GLN A 14 -14.97 -22.30 -10.37
CA GLN A 14 -15.81 -21.19 -9.95
C GLN A 14 -15.67 -20.88 -8.46
N ASP A 15 -15.73 -21.89 -7.60
CA ASP A 15 -15.69 -21.70 -6.15
C ASP A 15 -14.33 -21.22 -5.69
N VAL A 16 -13.25 -21.81 -6.24
CA VAL A 16 -11.88 -21.40 -5.94
C VAL A 16 -11.61 -19.96 -6.38
N LEU A 17 -12.09 -19.57 -7.58
CA LEU A 17 -11.94 -18.21 -8.08
C LEU A 17 -12.70 -17.21 -7.19
N LEU A 18 -13.95 -17.51 -6.81
CA LEU A 18 -14.73 -16.62 -5.94
C LEU A 18 -14.11 -16.45 -4.55
N ASP A 19 -13.59 -17.53 -3.96
CA ASP A 19 -12.87 -17.47 -2.68
C ASP A 19 -11.61 -16.59 -2.77
N GLY A 20 -10.79 -16.79 -3.82
CA GLY A 20 -9.59 -16.00 -4.02
C GLY A 20 -9.89 -14.52 -4.32
N LEU A 21 -10.91 -14.25 -5.15
CA LEU A 21 -11.34 -12.89 -5.47
C LEU A 21 -11.89 -12.15 -4.24
N GLU A 22 -12.56 -12.86 -3.32
CA GLU A 22 -13.02 -12.28 -2.05
C GLU A 22 -11.85 -11.75 -1.21
N LYS A 23 -10.75 -12.51 -1.17
CA LYS A 23 -9.52 -12.10 -0.48
C LYS A 23 -8.77 -10.96 -1.19
N LEU A 24 -9.06 -10.70 -2.47
CA LEU A 24 -8.48 -9.60 -3.25
C LEU A 24 -9.43 -8.42 -3.46
N GLU A 25 -10.65 -8.45 -2.92
CA GLU A 25 -11.63 -7.38 -3.13
C GLU A 25 -11.17 -6.02 -2.60
N TYR A 26 -10.25 -6.00 -1.60
CA TYR A 26 -9.62 -4.76 -1.14
C TYR A 26 -8.75 -4.06 -2.20
N ARG A 27 -8.37 -4.79 -3.26
CA ARG A 27 -7.61 -4.26 -4.39
C ARG A 27 -8.50 -3.63 -5.47
N GLY A 28 -9.74 -4.10 -5.64
CA GLY A 28 -10.68 -3.57 -6.63
C GLY A 28 -12.09 -4.10 -6.37
N TYR A 29 -13.07 -3.24 -6.44
CA TYR A 29 -14.47 -3.54 -6.10
C TYR A 29 -15.49 -2.84 -7.00
N ASP A 30 -15.04 -2.26 -8.12
CA ASP A 30 -15.91 -1.54 -9.07
C ASP A 30 -16.68 -2.50 -9.98
N SER A 31 -16.08 -3.64 -10.26
CA SER A 31 -16.69 -4.74 -11.00
C SER A 31 -15.90 -6.03 -10.80
N ALA A 32 -16.54 -7.17 -11.07
CA ALA A 32 -15.92 -8.48 -10.99
C ALA A 32 -16.38 -9.39 -12.13
N GLY A 33 -15.60 -10.43 -12.43
CA GLY A 33 -16.00 -11.43 -13.40
C GLY A 33 -15.09 -12.64 -13.42
N VAL A 34 -15.61 -13.72 -14.01
CA VAL A 34 -14.90 -14.99 -14.18
C VAL A 34 -15.03 -15.50 -15.62
N ALA A 35 -14.00 -16.19 -16.10
CA ALA A 35 -14.04 -16.99 -17.31
C ALA A 35 -13.68 -18.44 -16.96
N LEU A 36 -14.53 -19.38 -17.36
CA LEU A 36 -14.37 -20.82 -17.13
C LEU A 36 -14.18 -21.55 -18.45
N ALA A 37 -13.17 -22.41 -18.50
CA ALA A 37 -12.99 -23.33 -19.62
C ALA A 37 -14.03 -24.46 -19.52
N GLN A 38 -14.84 -24.66 -20.56
CA GLN A 38 -15.89 -25.67 -20.61
C GLN A 38 -15.86 -26.42 -21.94
N GLU A 39 -16.55 -27.55 -22.01
CA GLU A 39 -16.74 -28.26 -23.30
C GLU A 39 -17.40 -27.30 -24.31
N GLY A 40 -16.71 -27.10 -25.44
CA GLY A 40 -17.16 -26.22 -26.53
C GLY A 40 -16.70 -24.79 -26.45
N GLY A 41 -15.96 -24.33 -25.41
CA GLY A 41 -15.36 -23.01 -25.37
C GLY A 41 -15.20 -22.40 -23.99
N ILE A 42 -14.98 -21.10 -23.95
CA ILE A 42 -14.80 -20.34 -22.73
C ILE A 42 -16.12 -19.61 -22.38
N ARG A 43 -16.60 -19.76 -21.16
CA ARG A 43 -17.81 -19.08 -20.67
C ARG A 43 -17.43 -17.93 -19.72
N VAL A 44 -17.98 -16.75 -19.97
CA VAL A 44 -17.67 -15.54 -19.21
C VAL A 44 -18.93 -15.02 -18.53
N VAL A 45 -18.81 -14.70 -17.24
CA VAL A 45 -19.84 -13.97 -16.49
C VAL A 45 -19.16 -12.81 -15.78
N LYS A 46 -19.69 -11.61 -15.97
CA LYS A 46 -19.17 -10.38 -15.37
C LYS A 46 -20.31 -9.50 -14.85
N SER A 47 -19.99 -8.71 -13.82
CA SER A 47 -20.95 -7.82 -13.17
C SER A 47 -20.28 -6.55 -12.70
N LYS A 48 -20.94 -5.41 -12.94
CA LYS A 48 -20.66 -4.16 -12.25
C LYS A 48 -20.96 -4.32 -10.77
N GLY A 49 -20.15 -3.69 -9.91
CA GLY A 49 -20.30 -3.69 -8.47
C GLY A 49 -19.40 -4.71 -7.78
N ARG A 50 -19.62 -4.87 -6.47
CA ARG A 50 -18.82 -5.77 -5.63
C ARG A 50 -19.00 -7.24 -6.01
N LEU A 51 -18.14 -8.10 -5.48
CA LEU A 51 -18.14 -9.55 -5.75
C LEU A 51 -19.49 -10.21 -5.49
N ASP A 52 -20.27 -9.73 -4.53
CA ASP A 52 -21.62 -10.23 -4.24
C ASP A 52 -22.57 -10.08 -5.44
N ALA A 53 -22.47 -9.03 -6.24
CA ALA A 53 -23.25 -8.87 -7.44
C ALA A 53 -22.91 -9.95 -8.50
N LEU A 54 -21.63 -10.31 -8.62
CA LEU A 54 -21.20 -11.43 -9.46
C LEU A 54 -21.73 -12.77 -8.92
N ARG A 55 -21.67 -13.02 -7.60
CA ARG A 55 -22.22 -14.24 -6.95
C ARG A 55 -23.71 -14.41 -7.24
N GLN A 56 -24.49 -13.33 -7.11
CA GLN A 56 -25.93 -13.35 -7.43
C GLN A 56 -26.17 -13.67 -8.91
N LYS A 57 -25.39 -13.11 -9.81
CA LYS A 57 -25.51 -13.36 -11.25
C LYS A 57 -25.15 -14.80 -11.62
N LEU A 58 -24.10 -15.36 -11.01
CA LEU A 58 -23.70 -16.76 -11.18
C LEU A 58 -24.74 -17.75 -10.61
N ALA A 59 -25.41 -17.40 -9.53
CA ALA A 59 -26.50 -18.23 -8.97
C ALA A 59 -27.70 -18.35 -9.93
N VAL A 60 -27.94 -17.32 -10.75
CA VAL A 60 -29.02 -17.33 -11.77
C VAL A 60 -28.53 -17.97 -13.09
N GLN A 61 -27.29 -17.70 -13.47
CA GLN A 61 -26.68 -18.22 -14.70
C GLN A 61 -25.79 -19.41 -14.38
N ALA A 62 -26.35 -20.50 -13.85
CA ALA A 62 -25.58 -21.69 -13.48
C ALA A 62 -24.65 -22.12 -14.64
N LEU A 63 -23.33 -22.02 -14.40
CA LEU A 63 -22.32 -22.49 -15.33
C LEU A 63 -22.11 -24.00 -15.14
N ALA A 64 -21.76 -24.73 -16.20
CA ALA A 64 -21.34 -26.11 -16.06
C ALA A 64 -20.05 -26.19 -15.23
N GLU A 65 -19.84 -27.34 -14.57
CA GLU A 65 -18.60 -27.57 -13.81
C GLU A 65 -17.35 -27.38 -14.69
N SER A 66 -16.36 -26.75 -14.12
CA SER A 66 -15.07 -26.51 -14.76
C SER A 66 -13.95 -26.68 -13.75
N SER A 67 -12.87 -27.29 -14.20
CA SER A 67 -11.62 -27.49 -13.43
C SER A 67 -10.57 -26.41 -13.70
N CYS A 68 -10.81 -25.51 -14.67
CA CYS A 68 -9.86 -24.47 -15.07
C CYS A 68 -10.58 -23.15 -15.35
N GLY A 69 -10.05 -22.06 -14.82
CA GLY A 69 -10.64 -20.74 -15.01
C GLY A 69 -9.77 -19.59 -14.53
N ILE A 70 -10.18 -18.38 -14.89
CA ILE A 70 -9.57 -17.12 -14.46
C ILE A 70 -10.64 -16.17 -13.96
N GLY A 71 -10.30 -15.34 -12.99
CA GLY A 71 -11.20 -14.39 -12.39
C GLY A 71 -10.51 -13.07 -12.07
N HIS A 72 -11.33 -12.02 -11.93
CA HIS A 72 -10.84 -10.65 -11.77
C HIS A 72 -11.77 -9.81 -10.89
N THR A 73 -11.19 -8.97 -10.05
CA THR A 73 -11.86 -7.83 -9.41
C THR A 73 -11.21 -6.55 -9.94
N ARG A 74 -12.03 -5.63 -10.46
CA ARG A 74 -11.55 -4.45 -11.19
C ARG A 74 -11.58 -3.20 -10.33
N TRP A 75 -10.50 -2.44 -10.45
CA TRP A 75 -10.40 -1.02 -10.16
C TRP A 75 -10.34 -0.29 -11.50
N ALA A 76 -11.34 0.53 -11.81
CA ALA A 76 -11.47 1.15 -13.12
C ALA A 76 -10.39 2.23 -13.35
N THR A 77 -9.57 2.05 -14.38
CA THR A 77 -8.60 3.04 -14.88
C THR A 77 -9.04 3.58 -16.26
N HIS A 78 -9.44 2.70 -17.17
CA HIS A 78 -9.94 3.02 -18.51
C HIS A 78 -11.37 2.54 -18.67
N GLY A 79 -12.29 3.44 -19.01
CA GLY A 79 -13.73 3.16 -19.12
C GLY A 79 -14.44 3.06 -17.76
N GLU A 80 -15.64 3.61 -17.67
CA GLU A 80 -16.45 3.61 -16.44
C GLU A 80 -16.83 2.19 -15.99
N PRO A 81 -17.11 1.97 -14.69
CA PRO A 81 -17.61 0.69 -14.20
C PRO A 81 -18.92 0.29 -14.88
N SER A 82 -18.86 -0.79 -15.67
CA SER A 82 -19.99 -1.39 -16.37
C SER A 82 -19.74 -2.87 -16.62
N ASP A 83 -20.79 -3.63 -16.97
CA ASP A 83 -20.62 -5.05 -17.32
C ASP A 83 -19.73 -5.21 -18.57
N VAL A 84 -19.81 -4.28 -19.53
CA VAL A 84 -19.03 -4.32 -20.77
C VAL A 84 -17.55 -4.10 -20.48
N ASN A 85 -17.24 -3.09 -19.68
CA ASN A 85 -15.87 -2.71 -19.32
C ASN A 85 -15.24 -3.61 -18.23
N SER A 86 -16.01 -4.56 -17.66
CA SER A 86 -15.51 -5.53 -16.67
C SER A 86 -14.65 -6.59 -17.32
N HIS A 87 -13.68 -7.13 -16.55
CA HIS A 87 -12.92 -8.31 -16.95
C HIS A 87 -13.65 -9.59 -16.54
N PRO A 88 -13.41 -10.73 -17.22
CA PRO A 88 -12.50 -10.94 -18.37
C PRO A 88 -12.98 -10.32 -19.68
N HIS A 89 -12.02 -9.94 -20.56
CA HIS A 89 -12.30 -9.65 -21.97
C HIS A 89 -12.02 -10.87 -22.82
N SER A 90 -12.84 -11.10 -23.85
CA SER A 90 -12.79 -12.36 -24.60
C SER A 90 -13.06 -12.17 -26.09
N THR A 91 -12.46 -13.07 -26.87
CA THR A 91 -12.84 -13.43 -28.22
C THR A 91 -13.42 -14.85 -28.20
N PRO A 92 -13.91 -15.40 -29.32
CA PRO A 92 -14.32 -16.80 -29.37
C PRO A 92 -13.20 -17.82 -29.05
N ARG A 93 -11.92 -17.44 -29.14
CA ARG A 93 -10.77 -18.32 -28.96
C ARG A 93 -9.93 -18.04 -27.71
N VAL A 94 -9.95 -16.80 -27.22
CA VAL A 94 -9.06 -16.34 -26.14
C VAL A 94 -9.85 -15.54 -25.12
N SER A 95 -9.56 -15.73 -23.82
CA SER A 95 -10.07 -14.90 -22.73
C SER A 95 -8.94 -14.46 -21.81
N ILE A 96 -8.94 -13.18 -21.41
CA ILE A 96 -7.89 -12.65 -20.54
C ILE A 96 -8.45 -11.83 -19.38
N VAL A 97 -7.70 -11.85 -18.27
CA VAL A 97 -7.77 -10.85 -17.21
C VAL A 97 -6.45 -10.10 -17.15
N HIS A 98 -6.49 -8.81 -16.84
CA HIS A 98 -5.35 -7.91 -16.94
C HIS A 98 -5.30 -6.94 -15.78
N ASN A 99 -4.14 -6.83 -15.17
CA ASN A 99 -3.74 -5.74 -14.27
C ASN A 99 -2.61 -4.96 -14.94
N GLY A 100 -2.75 -3.67 -15.10
CA GLY A 100 -1.77 -2.81 -15.75
C GLY A 100 -2.41 -1.80 -16.69
N ILE A 101 -1.60 -1.18 -17.52
CA ILE A 101 -2.02 -0.20 -18.55
C ILE A 101 -1.23 -0.47 -19.83
N ILE A 102 -1.95 -0.59 -20.95
CA ILE A 102 -1.36 -0.70 -22.28
C ILE A 102 -1.30 0.71 -22.89
N GLU A 103 -0.17 1.37 -22.74
CA GLU A 103 0.01 2.78 -23.13
C GLU A 103 -0.25 3.05 -24.62
N ASN A 104 0.13 2.12 -25.48
CA ASN A 104 -0.05 2.25 -26.94
C ASN A 104 -1.34 1.62 -27.49
N TYR A 105 -2.34 1.37 -26.59
CA TYR A 105 -3.59 0.70 -26.99
C TYR A 105 -4.33 1.43 -28.13
N GLY A 106 -4.29 2.76 -28.20
CA GLY A 106 -4.94 3.54 -29.26
C GLY A 106 -4.41 3.16 -30.65
N ALA A 107 -3.09 3.15 -30.83
CA ALA A 107 -2.46 2.77 -32.10
C ALA A 107 -2.72 1.29 -32.47
N LEU A 108 -2.72 0.40 -31.45
CA LEU A 108 -3.05 -1.01 -31.64
C LEU A 108 -4.51 -1.21 -32.03
N LYS A 109 -5.43 -0.44 -31.45
CA LYS A 109 -6.86 -0.44 -31.77
C LYS A 109 -7.11 -0.06 -33.21
N GLU A 110 -6.49 1.03 -33.69
CA GLU A 110 -6.59 1.47 -35.09
C GLU A 110 -6.09 0.39 -36.07
N ARG A 111 -4.93 -0.24 -35.76
CA ARG A 111 -4.37 -1.31 -36.56
C ARG A 111 -5.28 -2.55 -36.63
N LEU A 112 -5.89 -2.94 -35.51
CA LEU A 112 -6.83 -4.06 -35.45
C LEU A 112 -8.16 -3.74 -36.14
N ALA A 113 -8.68 -2.52 -35.98
CA ALA A 113 -9.87 -2.06 -36.70
C ALA A 113 -9.70 -2.11 -38.24
N ALA A 114 -8.52 -1.72 -38.73
CA ALA A 114 -8.17 -1.86 -40.15
C ALA A 114 -8.13 -3.32 -40.64
N ARG A 115 -8.03 -4.30 -39.73
CA ARG A 115 -8.13 -5.73 -40.01
C ARG A 115 -9.52 -6.32 -39.79
N GLY A 116 -10.53 -5.48 -39.50
CA GLY A 116 -11.92 -5.89 -39.32
C GLY A 116 -12.33 -6.23 -37.89
N TYR A 117 -11.48 -6.00 -36.87
CA TYR A 117 -11.88 -6.16 -35.48
C TYR A 117 -12.78 -4.99 -35.03
N THR A 118 -13.88 -5.32 -34.37
CA THR A 118 -14.80 -4.36 -33.73
C THR A 118 -14.54 -4.30 -32.24
N PHE A 119 -14.87 -3.22 -31.56
CA PHE A 119 -14.63 -3.00 -30.14
C PHE A 119 -15.94 -2.56 -29.46
N GLU A 120 -16.25 -3.17 -28.33
CA GLU A 120 -17.47 -2.90 -27.56
C GLU A 120 -17.18 -2.11 -26.29
N SER A 121 -15.99 -2.30 -25.71
CA SER A 121 -15.57 -1.65 -24.47
C SER A 121 -14.65 -0.46 -24.72
N GLU A 122 -14.48 0.33 -23.67
CA GLU A 122 -13.54 1.45 -23.63
C GLU A 122 -12.17 1.06 -23.05
N THR A 123 -11.95 -0.24 -22.79
CA THR A 123 -10.75 -0.72 -22.09
C THR A 123 -9.61 -1.01 -23.06
N ASP A 124 -8.40 -0.75 -22.61
CA ASP A 124 -7.16 -1.18 -23.26
C ASP A 124 -7.04 -2.72 -23.31
N THR A 125 -7.62 -3.41 -22.34
CA THR A 125 -7.63 -4.87 -22.25
C THR A 125 -8.40 -5.55 -23.38
N GLU A 126 -9.49 -4.96 -23.87
CA GLU A 126 -10.18 -5.48 -25.05
C GLU A 126 -9.28 -5.42 -26.29
N VAL A 127 -8.48 -4.37 -26.41
CA VAL A 127 -7.50 -4.26 -27.49
C VAL A 127 -6.44 -5.36 -27.35
N LEU A 128 -5.97 -5.62 -26.14
CA LEU A 128 -4.97 -6.64 -25.87
C LEU A 128 -5.46 -8.06 -26.20
N VAL A 129 -6.69 -8.43 -25.78
CA VAL A 129 -7.22 -9.77 -26.10
C VAL A 129 -7.38 -9.97 -27.60
N LYS A 130 -7.82 -8.95 -28.33
CA LYS A 130 -7.95 -9.01 -29.79
C LYS A 130 -6.60 -9.03 -30.50
N LEU A 131 -5.59 -8.39 -29.95
CA LEU A 131 -4.21 -8.50 -30.43
C LEU A 131 -3.67 -9.91 -30.27
N ILE A 132 -3.83 -10.51 -29.07
CA ILE A 132 -3.43 -11.91 -28.82
C ILE A 132 -4.17 -12.86 -29.76
N ASP A 133 -5.49 -12.70 -29.92
CA ASP A 133 -6.30 -13.48 -30.85
C ASP A 133 -5.80 -13.36 -32.30
N SER A 134 -5.39 -12.16 -32.73
CA SER A 134 -4.89 -11.92 -34.10
C SER A 134 -3.56 -12.62 -34.39
N CYS A 135 -2.76 -12.90 -33.34
CA CYS A 135 -1.49 -13.63 -33.43
C CYS A 135 -1.66 -15.13 -33.18
N TYR A 136 -2.85 -15.59 -32.73
CA TYR A 136 -3.06 -16.97 -32.37
C TYR A 136 -3.36 -17.88 -33.56
N HIS A 137 -2.45 -18.79 -33.85
CA HIS A 137 -2.50 -19.78 -34.92
C HIS A 137 -2.37 -21.24 -34.42
N GLY A 138 -2.81 -21.52 -33.17
CA GLY A 138 -2.74 -22.84 -32.56
C GLY A 138 -1.59 -23.01 -31.56
N GLU A 139 -0.66 -22.05 -31.47
CA GLU A 139 0.51 -22.07 -30.60
C GLU A 139 0.43 -20.90 -29.59
N PRO A 140 -0.06 -21.12 -28.35
CA PRO A 140 -0.29 -20.05 -27.36
C PRO A 140 0.97 -19.28 -26.99
N LEU A 141 2.11 -19.96 -26.77
CA LEU A 141 3.37 -19.31 -26.37
C LEU A 141 3.87 -18.35 -27.44
N GLN A 142 3.80 -18.77 -28.71
CA GLN A 142 4.20 -17.94 -29.84
C GLN A 142 3.27 -16.73 -30.00
N ALA A 143 1.96 -16.95 -29.86
CA ALA A 143 0.96 -15.87 -29.95
C ALA A 143 1.16 -14.80 -28.87
N LEU A 144 1.42 -15.23 -27.62
CA LEU A 144 1.71 -14.33 -26.50
C LEU A 144 3.02 -13.57 -26.74
N HIS A 145 4.09 -14.26 -27.14
CA HIS A 145 5.37 -13.62 -27.41
C HIS A 145 5.25 -12.55 -28.53
N GLU A 146 4.57 -12.89 -29.64
CA GLU A 146 4.37 -11.97 -30.77
C GLU A 146 3.50 -10.76 -30.36
N ALA A 147 2.36 -11.00 -29.70
CA ALA A 147 1.46 -9.94 -29.30
C ALA A 147 2.10 -8.99 -28.29
N LEU A 148 2.75 -9.54 -27.25
CA LEU A 148 3.36 -8.75 -26.18
C LEU A 148 4.61 -8.00 -26.62
N GLY A 149 5.30 -8.47 -27.67
CA GLY A 149 6.37 -7.73 -28.33
C GLY A 149 5.92 -6.41 -28.99
N MET A 150 4.63 -6.25 -29.27
CA MET A 150 4.04 -5.03 -29.84
C MET A 150 3.48 -4.08 -28.76
N VAL A 151 3.43 -4.51 -27.50
CA VAL A 151 2.81 -3.78 -26.38
C VAL A 151 3.83 -2.90 -25.66
N ARG A 152 3.45 -1.66 -25.37
CA ARG A 152 4.14 -0.77 -24.44
C ARG A 152 3.27 -0.57 -23.19
N GLY A 153 3.91 -0.53 -22.02
CA GLY A 153 3.26 -0.36 -20.72
C GLY A 153 3.44 -1.59 -19.82
N SER A 154 2.71 -1.61 -18.72
CA SER A 154 2.76 -2.63 -17.68
C SER A 154 1.61 -3.62 -17.81
N TYR A 155 1.87 -4.90 -17.49
CA TYR A 155 0.81 -5.91 -17.46
C TYR A 155 1.14 -7.08 -16.53
N ALA A 156 0.10 -7.60 -15.87
CA ALA A 156 0.01 -8.96 -15.37
C ALA A 156 -1.23 -9.60 -15.99
N LEU A 157 -1.06 -10.72 -16.65
CA LEU A 157 -2.10 -11.39 -17.42
C LEU A 157 -2.32 -12.83 -16.92
N ALA A 158 -3.58 -13.25 -16.88
CA ALA A 158 -3.92 -14.66 -16.95
C ALA A 158 -4.81 -14.88 -18.18
N VAL A 159 -4.43 -15.85 -18.99
CA VAL A 159 -4.96 -16.08 -20.35
C VAL A 159 -5.47 -17.52 -20.46
N LEU A 160 -6.67 -17.69 -20.98
CA LEU A 160 -7.23 -18.97 -21.40
C LEU A 160 -7.32 -19.02 -22.92
N PHE A 161 -6.93 -20.13 -23.50
CA PHE A 161 -7.18 -20.45 -24.91
C PHE A 161 -8.18 -21.60 -25.01
N LYS A 162 -9.15 -21.48 -25.92
CA LYS A 162 -10.20 -22.48 -26.11
C LYS A 162 -9.65 -23.89 -26.36
N ASP A 163 -8.55 -23.98 -27.11
CA ASP A 163 -7.96 -25.26 -27.51
C ASP A 163 -7.08 -25.89 -26.43
N PHE A 164 -6.89 -25.19 -25.28
CA PHE A 164 -6.13 -25.65 -24.11
C PHE A 164 -6.97 -25.48 -22.83
N PRO A 165 -8.05 -26.24 -22.68
CA PRO A 165 -9.07 -26.01 -21.63
C PRO A 165 -8.56 -26.23 -20.20
N ASP A 166 -7.46 -26.97 -20.01
CA ASP A 166 -6.88 -27.30 -18.69
C ASP A 166 -5.63 -26.44 -18.36
N THR A 167 -5.39 -25.38 -19.14
CA THR A 167 -4.15 -24.62 -19.05
C THR A 167 -4.41 -23.14 -18.93
N ILE A 168 -3.72 -22.50 -17.96
CA ILE A 168 -3.63 -21.05 -17.83
C ILE A 168 -2.24 -20.60 -18.25
N PHE A 169 -2.17 -19.56 -19.05
CA PHE A 169 -0.94 -18.87 -19.40
C PHE A 169 -0.85 -17.57 -18.61
N ALA A 170 0.13 -17.44 -17.72
CA ALA A 170 0.34 -16.28 -16.89
C ALA A 170 1.57 -15.51 -17.35
N VAL A 171 1.45 -14.21 -17.58
CA VAL A 171 2.55 -13.36 -18.08
C VAL A 171 2.67 -12.11 -17.23
N LYS A 172 3.90 -11.67 -17.00
CA LYS A 172 4.18 -10.50 -16.17
C LYS A 172 5.14 -9.53 -16.85
N LYS A 173 4.80 -8.23 -16.75
CA LYS A 173 5.71 -7.12 -16.97
C LYS A 173 5.32 -5.98 -16.02
N GLU A 174 6.19 -5.62 -15.07
CA GLU A 174 6.02 -4.60 -14.02
C GLU A 174 4.94 -4.92 -13.00
N SER A 175 3.68 -5.20 -13.39
CA SER A 175 2.59 -5.53 -12.46
C SER A 175 2.81 -6.88 -11.74
N PRO A 176 2.51 -7.01 -10.43
CA PRO A 176 2.80 -8.22 -9.66
C PRO A 176 1.93 -9.41 -10.10
N LEU A 177 2.58 -10.58 -10.20
CA LEU A 177 1.92 -11.86 -10.46
C LEU A 177 2.73 -13.00 -9.84
N ILE A 178 2.03 -13.93 -9.20
CA ILE A 178 2.59 -15.12 -8.56
C ILE A 178 1.84 -16.37 -9.04
N VAL A 179 2.48 -17.52 -8.90
CA VAL A 179 1.84 -18.83 -9.08
C VAL A 179 1.94 -19.62 -7.79
N GLY A 180 0.86 -20.31 -7.43
CA GLY A 180 0.77 -21.16 -6.24
C GLY A 180 0.90 -22.63 -6.62
N TRP A 181 1.67 -23.39 -5.81
CA TRP A 181 1.93 -24.81 -6.01
C TRP A 181 1.05 -25.63 -5.07
N GLY A 182 0.10 -26.38 -5.62
CA GLY A 182 -0.75 -27.31 -4.88
C GLY A 182 -0.53 -28.76 -5.28
N GLU A 183 -1.19 -29.68 -4.61
CA GLU A 183 -1.11 -31.13 -4.88
C GLU A 183 -2.19 -31.55 -5.87
N GLY A 184 -1.82 -31.66 -7.16
CA GLY A 184 -2.74 -31.91 -8.27
C GLY A 184 -3.66 -30.75 -8.59
N GLU A 185 -3.23 -29.55 -8.24
CA GLU A 185 -3.87 -28.28 -8.54
C GLU A 185 -2.84 -27.16 -8.46
N ASN A 186 -2.97 -26.13 -9.28
CA ASN A 186 -2.08 -24.98 -9.27
C ASN A 186 -2.87 -23.69 -9.49
N PHE A 187 -2.27 -22.58 -9.10
CA PHE A 187 -2.95 -21.29 -8.99
C PHE A 187 -2.15 -20.18 -9.65
N VAL A 188 -2.85 -19.14 -10.06
CA VAL A 188 -2.28 -17.84 -10.44
C VAL A 188 -2.94 -16.79 -9.55
N ALA A 189 -2.17 -15.85 -9.03
CA ALA A 189 -2.73 -14.75 -8.24
C ALA A 189 -1.90 -13.47 -8.40
N SER A 190 -2.55 -12.33 -8.27
CA SER A 190 -1.85 -11.04 -8.21
C SER A 190 -1.33 -10.70 -6.81
N ASP A 191 -1.75 -11.46 -5.77
CA ASP A 191 -1.27 -11.29 -4.40
C ASP A 191 -1.44 -12.58 -3.58
N ILE A 192 -0.58 -12.74 -2.56
CA ILE A 192 -0.52 -13.91 -1.67
C ILE A 192 -1.85 -14.19 -0.94
N PRO A 193 -2.62 -13.20 -0.43
CA PRO A 193 -3.87 -13.46 0.29
C PRO A 193 -4.87 -14.35 -0.46
N ALA A 194 -4.87 -14.31 -1.80
CA ALA A 194 -5.74 -15.16 -2.61
C ALA A 194 -5.40 -16.66 -2.49
N LEU A 195 -4.19 -17.00 -2.09
CA LEU A 195 -3.68 -18.38 -2.03
C LEU A 195 -3.75 -18.99 -0.63
N LEU A 196 -3.85 -18.20 0.45
CA LEU A 196 -3.64 -18.64 1.84
C LEU A 196 -4.56 -19.79 2.31
N LYS A 197 -5.75 -19.92 1.71
CA LYS A 197 -6.68 -21.03 1.98
C LYS A 197 -6.24 -22.35 1.33
N TYR A 198 -5.37 -22.29 0.33
CA TYR A 198 -4.99 -23.40 -0.53
C TYR A 198 -3.50 -23.72 -0.34
N PRO A 199 -2.59 -23.48 -1.33
CA PRO A 199 -1.16 -23.72 -1.12
C PRO A 199 -0.52 -22.51 -0.40
N ARG A 200 0.40 -22.82 0.54
CA ARG A 200 1.29 -21.79 1.09
C ARG A 200 2.56 -21.59 0.22
N ASP A 201 2.85 -22.56 -0.63
CA ASP A 201 4.02 -22.49 -1.52
C ASP A 201 3.67 -21.74 -2.80
N TYR A 202 4.51 -20.79 -3.14
CA TYR A 202 4.33 -19.96 -4.33
C TYR A 202 5.67 -19.63 -4.98
N SER A 203 5.64 -19.23 -6.24
CA SER A 203 6.77 -18.63 -6.94
C SER A 203 6.35 -17.29 -7.52
N VAL A 204 7.27 -16.32 -7.47
CA VAL A 204 7.06 -14.99 -8.07
C VAL A 204 7.54 -15.04 -9.52
N LEU A 205 6.72 -14.53 -10.44
CA LEU A 205 7.18 -14.32 -11.82
C LEU A 205 8.15 -13.14 -11.85
N GLU A 206 9.22 -13.27 -12.58
CA GLU A 206 10.17 -12.20 -12.86
C GLU A 206 9.74 -11.38 -14.08
N GLU A 207 10.50 -10.33 -14.37
CA GLU A 207 10.20 -9.41 -15.46
C GLU A 207 10.27 -10.11 -16.82
N GLY A 208 9.14 -10.09 -17.54
CA GLY A 208 9.00 -10.76 -18.84
C GLY A 208 8.74 -12.26 -18.78
N ASP A 209 8.56 -12.83 -17.58
CA ASP A 209 8.26 -14.26 -17.44
C ASP A 209 6.88 -14.61 -18.00
N LEU A 210 6.82 -15.84 -18.56
CA LEU A 210 5.61 -16.55 -18.90
C LEU A 210 5.56 -17.87 -18.14
N ALA A 211 4.47 -18.14 -17.43
CA ALA A 211 4.20 -19.41 -16.77
C ALA A 211 3.06 -20.16 -17.46
N VAL A 212 3.25 -21.43 -17.72
CA VAL A 212 2.21 -22.38 -18.18
C VAL A 212 1.77 -23.18 -16.99
N VAL A 213 0.54 -22.96 -16.55
CA VAL A 213 -0.03 -23.50 -15.31
C VAL A 213 -1.11 -24.53 -15.64
N THR A 214 -0.90 -25.77 -15.19
CA THR A 214 -1.84 -26.89 -15.32
C THR A 214 -2.06 -27.55 -13.96
N ALA A 215 -3.01 -28.45 -13.84
CA ALA A 215 -3.21 -29.25 -12.61
C ALA A 215 -1.97 -30.10 -12.24
N GLN A 216 -1.16 -30.51 -13.23
CA GLN A 216 -0.02 -31.39 -13.05
C GLN A 216 1.28 -30.66 -12.71
N GLY A 217 1.37 -29.35 -13.01
CA GLY A 217 2.58 -28.60 -12.73
C GLY A 217 2.62 -27.22 -13.40
N ILE A 218 3.72 -26.52 -13.13
CA ILE A 218 3.97 -25.17 -13.63
C ILE A 218 5.31 -25.19 -14.36
N ARG A 219 5.35 -24.62 -15.56
CA ARG A 219 6.58 -24.43 -16.33
C ARG A 219 6.78 -22.94 -16.59
N PHE A 220 8.00 -22.47 -16.42
CA PHE A 220 8.34 -21.05 -16.63
C PHE A 220 9.23 -20.90 -17.87
N TYR A 221 9.02 -19.77 -18.52
CA TYR A 221 9.82 -19.32 -19.66
C TYR A 221 10.20 -17.85 -19.42
N ASN A 222 11.42 -17.48 -19.74
CA ASN A 222 11.87 -16.09 -19.66
C ASN A 222 11.35 -15.24 -20.84
N ALA A 223 11.69 -13.94 -20.85
CA ALA A 223 11.32 -13.03 -21.92
C ALA A 223 11.77 -13.46 -23.33
N PHE A 224 12.74 -14.36 -23.45
CA PHE A 224 13.24 -14.90 -24.71
C PHE A 224 12.57 -16.22 -25.10
N GLY A 225 11.63 -16.71 -24.29
CA GLY A 225 10.96 -18.00 -24.52
C GLY A 225 11.78 -19.22 -24.10
N GLU A 226 12.87 -19.05 -23.36
CA GLU A 226 13.71 -20.14 -22.85
C GLU A 226 13.15 -20.67 -21.54
N PRO A 227 13.14 -22.00 -21.32
CA PRO A 227 12.74 -22.61 -20.07
C PRO A 227 13.63 -22.14 -18.91
N VAL A 228 13.02 -21.75 -17.79
CA VAL A 228 13.73 -21.31 -16.58
C VAL A 228 13.10 -21.92 -15.33
N GLU A 229 13.86 -21.96 -14.24
CA GLU A 229 13.34 -22.33 -12.93
C GLU A 229 13.10 -21.08 -12.09
N ARG A 230 12.10 -21.13 -11.19
CA ARG A 230 11.80 -20.06 -10.23
C ARG A 230 11.79 -20.62 -8.83
N GLN A 231 12.34 -19.85 -7.90
CA GLN A 231 12.40 -20.24 -6.50
C GLN A 231 10.99 -20.42 -5.93
N ARG A 232 10.80 -21.50 -5.18
CA ARG A 232 9.62 -21.69 -4.36
C ARG A 232 9.83 -21.00 -3.01
N LEU A 233 8.84 -20.22 -2.63
CA LEU A 233 8.76 -19.49 -1.36
C LEU A 233 7.54 -20.03 -0.61
N THR A 234 7.57 -19.99 0.72
CA THR A 234 6.44 -20.35 1.56
C THR A 234 5.90 -19.09 2.24
N ALA A 235 4.60 -18.88 2.18
CA ALA A 235 3.96 -17.75 2.84
C ALA A 235 3.93 -17.98 4.36
N ASP A 236 4.58 -17.10 5.11
CA ASP A 236 4.66 -17.15 6.59
C ASP A 236 3.40 -16.58 7.27
N TRP A 237 2.42 -16.11 6.50
CA TRP A 237 1.21 -15.50 7.05
C TRP A 237 0.21 -16.55 7.51
N ASP A 238 -0.30 -16.36 8.73
CA ASP A 238 -1.40 -17.16 9.25
C ASP A 238 -2.73 -16.70 8.66
N GLN A 239 -3.63 -17.64 8.36
CA GLN A 239 -4.99 -17.35 7.89
C GLN A 239 -5.77 -16.52 8.92
N GLU A 240 -5.57 -16.76 10.22
CA GLU A 240 -6.20 -15.99 11.31
C GLU A 240 -5.77 -14.51 11.30
N ALA A 241 -4.52 -14.22 10.89
CA ALA A 241 -4.04 -12.85 10.78
C ALA A 241 -4.77 -12.04 9.68
N ALA A 242 -5.29 -12.71 8.66
CA ALA A 242 -6.09 -12.11 7.59
C ALA A 242 -7.59 -12.04 7.89
N GLU A 243 -8.01 -12.36 9.11
CA GLU A 243 -9.41 -12.27 9.59
C GLU A 243 -9.60 -11.09 10.56
N LYS A 244 -10.85 -10.65 10.75
CA LYS A 244 -11.15 -9.49 11.62
C LYS A 244 -10.93 -9.76 13.11
N GLY A 245 -10.80 -11.01 13.54
CA GLY A 245 -10.51 -11.37 14.93
C GLY A 245 -11.48 -10.80 15.98
N GLY A 246 -12.78 -10.72 15.64
CA GLY A 246 -13.82 -10.16 16.52
C GLY A 246 -14.00 -8.64 16.43
N TYR A 247 -13.15 -7.93 15.70
CA TYR A 247 -13.34 -6.50 15.45
C TYR A 247 -14.38 -6.24 14.35
N PRO A 248 -15.14 -5.13 14.42
CA PRO A 248 -16.13 -4.80 13.38
C PRO A 248 -15.47 -4.50 12.03
N HIS A 249 -14.25 -3.95 12.04
CA HIS A 249 -13.50 -3.52 10.87
C HIS A 249 -12.03 -3.92 10.96
N PHE A 250 -11.38 -4.17 9.81
CA PHE A 250 -9.93 -4.42 9.76
C PHE A 250 -9.13 -3.22 10.27
N MET A 251 -9.52 -2.00 9.90
CA MET A 251 -8.81 -0.81 10.36
C MET A 251 -8.74 -0.72 11.88
N LEU A 252 -9.83 -1.01 12.61
CA LEU A 252 -9.81 -0.99 14.07
C LEU A 252 -8.93 -2.10 14.64
N LYS A 253 -8.97 -3.31 14.06
CA LYS A 253 -8.06 -4.41 14.41
C LYS A 253 -6.61 -3.97 14.25
N GLU A 254 -6.26 -3.43 13.09
CA GLU A 254 -4.91 -3.01 12.74
C GLU A 254 -4.39 -1.86 13.61
N ILE A 255 -5.27 -0.92 14.00
CA ILE A 255 -4.95 0.11 15.01
C ILE A 255 -4.60 -0.56 16.36
N ASN A 256 -5.35 -1.59 16.77
CA ASN A 256 -5.10 -2.32 18.03
C ASN A 256 -3.91 -3.28 17.96
N GLU A 257 -3.48 -3.69 16.79
CA GLU A 257 -2.28 -4.51 16.58
C GLU A 257 -0.97 -3.72 16.67
N GLN A 258 -0.99 -2.39 16.70
CA GLN A 258 0.20 -1.55 16.70
C GLN A 258 1.20 -1.89 17.82
N PRO A 259 0.81 -2.15 19.08
CA PRO A 259 1.77 -2.54 20.11
C PRO A 259 2.57 -3.79 19.76
N ALA A 260 1.89 -4.83 19.27
CA ALA A 260 2.53 -6.08 18.86
C ALA A 260 3.42 -5.88 17.63
N ALA A 261 2.94 -5.09 16.64
CA ALA A 261 3.70 -4.77 15.44
C ALA A 261 4.99 -3.98 15.75
N ILE A 262 4.95 -3.03 16.69
CA ILE A 262 6.13 -2.30 17.17
C ILE A 262 7.14 -3.29 17.77
N THR A 263 6.69 -4.17 18.66
CA THR A 263 7.55 -5.17 19.30
C THR A 263 8.20 -6.08 18.27
N ALA A 264 7.42 -6.63 17.32
CA ALA A 264 7.92 -7.50 16.26
C ALA A 264 8.92 -6.79 15.33
N THR A 265 8.77 -5.48 15.15
CA THR A 265 9.66 -4.67 14.31
C THR A 265 10.95 -4.28 15.01
N VAL A 266 10.86 -3.81 16.27
CA VAL A 266 11.99 -3.20 16.99
C VAL A 266 12.84 -4.25 17.68
N SER A 267 12.23 -5.20 18.44
CA SER A 267 12.96 -6.12 19.30
C SER A 267 14.03 -6.96 18.57
N PRO A 268 13.80 -7.49 17.35
CA PRO A 268 14.83 -8.25 16.64
C PRO A 268 16.03 -7.40 16.17
N ARG A 269 15.90 -6.07 16.24
CA ARG A 269 16.92 -5.09 15.80
C ARG A 269 17.57 -4.36 16.96
N VAL A 270 17.56 -4.97 18.12
CA VAL A 270 18.26 -4.46 19.31
C VAL A 270 19.14 -5.56 19.86
N GLU A 271 20.44 -5.31 19.95
CA GLU A 271 21.43 -6.21 20.52
C GLU A 271 22.22 -5.46 21.59
N ASP A 272 22.31 -6.01 22.80
CA ASP A 272 22.95 -5.36 23.96
C ASP A 272 22.47 -3.91 24.23
N GLY A 273 21.19 -3.64 23.91
CA GLY A 273 20.57 -2.32 24.05
C GLY A 273 20.90 -1.34 22.91
N MET A 274 21.68 -1.75 21.92
CA MET A 274 22.06 -0.94 20.77
C MET A 274 21.21 -1.29 19.54
N PRO A 275 20.92 -0.30 18.66
CA PRO A 275 20.22 -0.59 17.41
C PRO A 275 21.13 -1.36 16.44
N ASP A 276 20.65 -2.51 15.98
CA ASP A 276 21.26 -3.33 14.94
C ASP A 276 20.29 -3.49 13.75
N LEU A 277 20.65 -2.95 12.61
CA LEU A 277 19.80 -2.98 11.42
C LEU A 277 19.72 -4.37 10.78
N ARG A 278 20.55 -5.32 11.20
CA ARG A 278 20.69 -6.66 10.62
C ARG A 278 21.02 -6.64 9.12
N ILE A 279 21.81 -5.65 8.70
CA ILE A 279 22.32 -5.50 7.33
C ILE A 279 23.86 -5.45 7.41
N PRO A 280 24.55 -6.58 7.28
CA PRO A 280 26.01 -6.64 7.42
C PRO A 280 26.78 -5.73 6.46
N GLU A 281 26.24 -5.52 5.26
CA GLU A 281 26.83 -4.68 4.21
C GLU A 281 26.73 -3.17 4.53
N LEU A 282 25.83 -2.76 5.40
CA LEU A 282 25.68 -1.37 5.84
C LEU A 282 26.57 -1.11 7.08
N THR A 283 27.88 -1.20 6.86
CA THR A 283 28.91 -1.05 7.91
C THR A 283 28.95 0.36 8.50
N ASP A 284 29.60 0.52 9.64
CA ASP A 284 29.85 1.84 10.25
C ASP A 284 30.61 2.80 9.34
N GLU A 285 31.55 2.28 8.57
CA GLU A 285 32.27 3.09 7.58
C GLU A 285 31.31 3.62 6.51
N ARG A 286 30.43 2.75 6.00
CA ARG A 286 29.42 3.15 5.03
C ARG A 286 28.43 4.16 5.61
N LEU A 287 27.95 3.95 6.84
CA LEU A 287 27.09 4.90 7.54
C LEU A 287 27.78 6.27 7.74
N ARG A 288 29.06 6.30 8.07
CA ARG A 288 29.82 7.55 8.22
C ARG A 288 29.98 8.30 6.89
N SER A 289 30.07 7.60 5.78
CA SER A 289 30.27 8.19 4.47
C SER A 289 29.01 8.76 3.84
N ILE A 290 27.82 8.54 4.41
CA ILE A 290 26.56 9.06 3.85
C ILE A 290 26.57 10.59 3.88
N GLY A 291 26.44 11.22 2.68
CA GLY A 291 26.37 12.67 2.50
C GLY A 291 24.97 13.21 2.79
N THR A 292 23.99 12.77 2.04
CA THR A 292 22.56 13.15 2.16
C THR A 292 21.69 11.89 2.17
N VAL A 293 20.60 11.92 2.92
CA VAL A 293 19.57 10.87 2.90
C VAL A 293 18.33 11.38 2.17
N HIS A 294 17.93 10.70 1.08
CA HIS A 294 16.70 11.01 0.35
C HIS A 294 15.63 9.97 0.70
N LEU A 295 14.56 10.39 1.40
CA LEU A 295 13.43 9.55 1.77
C LEU A 295 12.33 9.72 0.71
N VAL A 296 12.08 8.67 -0.06
CA VAL A 296 11.17 8.75 -1.22
C VAL A 296 10.01 7.77 -1.05
N ALA A 297 8.79 8.27 -1.10
CA ALA A 297 7.59 7.49 -0.88
C ALA A 297 6.32 8.19 -1.42
N CYS A 298 5.16 7.55 -1.27
CA CYS A 298 3.84 8.09 -1.57
C CYS A 298 2.95 8.10 -0.32
N GLY A 299 2.09 9.11 -0.18
CA GLY A 299 1.02 9.17 0.82
C GLY A 299 1.51 9.01 2.26
N THR A 300 0.88 8.12 3.01
CA THR A 300 1.20 7.80 4.41
C THR A 300 2.67 7.45 4.62
N ALA A 301 3.29 6.69 3.71
CA ALA A 301 4.71 6.34 3.81
C ALA A 301 5.63 7.57 3.64
N MET A 302 5.23 8.56 2.84
CA MET A 302 5.95 9.83 2.72
C MET A 302 5.87 10.62 4.04
N HIS A 303 4.72 10.62 4.73
CA HIS A 303 4.59 11.24 6.05
C HIS A 303 5.47 10.54 7.11
N ALA A 304 5.64 9.20 7.03
CA ALA A 304 6.63 8.51 7.85
C ALA A 304 8.06 8.98 7.52
N GLY A 305 8.36 9.18 6.24
CA GLY A 305 9.61 9.79 5.78
C GLY A 305 9.87 11.17 6.37
N MET A 306 8.83 12.01 6.55
CA MET A 306 8.97 13.33 7.19
C MET A 306 9.38 13.22 8.68
N VAL A 307 8.82 12.25 9.40
CA VAL A 307 9.25 11.94 10.77
C VAL A 307 10.70 11.44 10.77
N GLY A 308 11.04 10.52 9.84
CA GLY A 308 12.40 10.01 9.64
C GLY A 308 13.42 11.10 9.33
N LYS A 309 13.07 12.05 8.44
CA LYS A 309 13.91 13.23 8.15
C LYS A 309 14.24 14.00 9.44
N ALA A 310 13.20 14.36 10.19
CA ALA A 310 13.39 15.12 11.42
C ALA A 310 14.26 14.36 12.45
N ALA A 311 14.08 13.04 12.56
CA ALA A 311 14.90 12.19 13.45
C ALA A 311 16.37 12.13 12.98
N ILE A 312 16.62 11.90 11.69
CA ILE A 312 17.97 11.84 11.11
C ILE A 312 18.71 13.17 11.28
N GLU A 313 18.06 14.28 10.94
CA GLU A 313 18.66 15.61 11.08
C GLU A 313 18.94 15.97 12.54
N THR A 314 18.04 15.61 13.44
CA THR A 314 18.19 15.89 14.88
C THR A 314 19.32 15.06 15.50
N LEU A 315 19.32 13.75 15.26
CA LEU A 315 20.23 12.81 15.93
C LEU A 315 21.58 12.69 15.23
N ALA A 316 21.57 12.45 13.92
CA ALA A 316 22.78 12.14 13.16
C ALA A 316 23.43 13.36 12.52
N ARG A 317 22.73 14.50 12.46
CA ARG A 317 23.21 15.75 11.84
C ARG A 317 23.61 15.54 10.37
N VAL A 318 22.86 14.67 9.67
CA VAL A 318 22.98 14.41 8.23
C VAL A 318 21.82 15.11 7.53
N PRO A 319 22.08 15.88 6.46
CA PRO A 319 21.00 16.45 5.65
C PRO A 319 20.07 15.34 5.16
N ALA A 320 18.77 15.57 5.28
CA ALA A 320 17.77 14.63 4.78
C ALA A 320 16.68 15.37 3.99
N GLU A 321 16.23 14.77 2.90
CA GLU A 321 15.17 15.30 2.05
C GLU A 321 14.04 14.29 1.94
N VAL A 322 12.81 14.77 1.84
CA VAL A 322 11.63 13.93 1.63
C VAL A 322 11.00 14.30 0.31
N ASP A 323 10.78 13.31 -0.53
CA ASP A 323 10.17 13.48 -1.84
C ASP A 323 8.95 12.59 -2.04
N ILE A 324 7.99 13.10 -2.80
CA ILE A 324 6.90 12.32 -3.37
C ILE A 324 7.47 11.52 -4.54
N ALA A 325 7.28 10.20 -4.55
CA ALA A 325 7.93 9.34 -5.54
C ALA A 325 7.55 9.66 -6.99
N SER A 326 6.28 10.05 -7.25
CA SER A 326 5.83 10.49 -8.58
C SER A 326 6.57 11.72 -9.08
N GLU A 327 6.91 12.66 -8.19
CA GLU A 327 7.67 13.86 -8.55
C GLU A 327 9.16 13.56 -8.66
N PHE A 328 9.71 12.78 -7.73
CA PHE A 328 11.12 12.41 -7.71
C PHE A 328 11.59 11.79 -9.03
N ARG A 329 10.80 10.91 -9.62
CA ARG A 329 11.15 10.21 -10.86
C ARG A 329 11.25 11.12 -12.08
N TYR A 330 10.56 12.27 -12.10
CA TYR A 330 10.49 13.16 -13.27
C TYR A 330 11.26 14.48 -13.11
N ARG A 331 11.53 14.92 -11.87
CA ARG A 331 12.20 16.19 -11.62
C ARG A 331 13.72 16.19 -11.83
N ASP A 332 14.30 15.07 -12.26
CA ASP A 332 15.75 14.90 -12.42
C ASP A 332 16.53 15.23 -11.12
N PRO A 333 16.37 14.44 -10.04
CA PRO A 333 16.92 14.77 -8.73
C PRO A 333 18.45 14.83 -8.76
N ILE A 334 19.02 15.76 -7.99
CA ILE A 334 20.48 15.83 -7.79
C ILE A 334 20.85 14.74 -6.78
N LEU A 335 21.60 13.75 -7.24
CA LEU A 335 22.05 12.61 -6.45
C LEU A 335 23.57 12.45 -6.57
N ASN A 336 24.25 12.34 -5.43
CA ASN A 336 25.69 12.12 -5.35
C ASN A 336 25.96 10.65 -4.98
N LYS A 337 27.14 10.14 -5.30
CA LYS A 337 27.52 8.74 -5.05
C LYS A 337 27.60 8.36 -3.57
N ASP A 338 27.78 9.34 -2.70
CA ASP A 338 27.80 9.20 -1.24
C ASP A 338 26.42 9.41 -0.60
N ASP A 339 25.38 9.73 -1.37
CA ASP A 339 24.02 9.78 -0.86
C ASP A 339 23.45 8.37 -0.60
N LEU A 340 22.37 8.32 0.17
CA LEU A 340 21.56 7.13 0.37
C LEU A 340 20.10 7.45 0.04
N VAL A 341 19.50 6.71 -0.86
CA VAL A 341 18.05 6.79 -1.11
C VAL A 341 17.33 5.74 -0.26
N ILE A 342 16.40 6.19 0.58
CA ILE A 342 15.52 5.32 1.38
C ILE A 342 14.15 5.30 0.73
N ILE A 343 13.77 4.15 0.23
CA ILE A 343 12.46 3.90 -0.38
C ILE A 343 11.53 3.30 0.67
N ILE A 344 10.36 3.93 0.88
CA ILE A 344 9.41 3.47 1.90
C ILE A 344 8.10 3.06 1.22
N SER A 345 7.68 1.80 1.42
CA SER A 345 6.43 1.29 0.87
C SER A 345 5.88 0.14 1.72
N GLN A 346 4.61 0.18 2.10
CA GLN A 346 3.99 -0.92 2.83
C GLN A 346 3.94 -2.19 1.97
N SER A 347 3.41 -2.10 0.75
CA SER A 347 3.25 -3.25 -0.16
C SER A 347 4.55 -3.67 -0.85
N GLY A 348 5.50 -2.73 -1.02
CA GLY A 348 6.66 -2.92 -1.86
C GLY A 348 6.36 -3.06 -3.37
N GLU A 349 5.15 -2.67 -3.79
CA GLU A 349 4.66 -2.80 -5.18
C GLU A 349 4.17 -1.47 -5.76
N THR A 350 4.36 -0.34 -5.07
CA THR A 350 3.93 0.98 -5.55
C THR A 350 4.76 1.38 -6.78
N SER A 351 4.08 1.61 -7.90
CA SER A 351 4.71 1.86 -9.21
C SER A 351 5.70 3.02 -9.18
N ASP A 352 5.26 4.21 -8.74
CA ASP A 352 6.13 5.39 -8.67
C ASP A 352 7.34 5.18 -7.76
N THR A 353 7.12 4.49 -6.64
CA THR A 353 8.19 4.22 -5.66
C THR A 353 9.22 3.24 -6.21
N LEU A 354 8.78 2.22 -6.95
CA LEU A 354 9.67 1.30 -7.66
C LEU A 354 10.45 2.01 -8.79
N ALA A 355 9.80 2.93 -9.50
CA ALA A 355 10.47 3.70 -10.55
C ALA A 355 11.53 4.66 -9.96
N ALA A 356 11.23 5.30 -8.81
CA ALA A 356 12.20 6.11 -8.10
C ALA A 356 13.43 5.30 -7.63
N LEU A 357 13.22 4.07 -7.16
CA LEU A 357 14.29 3.13 -6.83
C LEU A 357 15.17 2.83 -8.05
N LYS A 358 14.55 2.44 -9.18
CA LYS A 358 15.27 2.15 -10.43
C LYS A 358 16.08 3.37 -10.91
N LEU A 359 15.51 4.57 -10.79
CA LEU A 359 16.22 5.82 -11.12
C LEU A 359 17.46 6.01 -10.26
N ALA A 360 17.36 5.90 -8.92
CA ALA A 360 18.49 6.04 -8.01
C ALA A 360 19.61 5.05 -8.35
N LYS A 361 19.26 3.77 -8.56
CA LYS A 361 20.22 2.72 -8.95
C LYS A 361 20.88 2.99 -10.30
N SER A 362 20.13 3.48 -11.29
CA SER A 362 20.70 3.84 -12.60
C SER A 362 21.75 4.94 -12.52
N ARG A 363 21.71 5.76 -11.44
CA ARG A 363 22.69 6.80 -11.13
C ARG A 363 23.83 6.34 -10.23
N GLY A 364 23.82 5.05 -9.85
CA GLY A 364 24.85 4.45 -9.01
C GLY A 364 24.76 4.88 -7.53
N VAL A 365 23.57 5.31 -7.08
CA VAL A 365 23.30 5.65 -5.68
C VAL A 365 22.66 4.45 -4.99
N PRO A 366 23.18 4.00 -3.83
CA PRO A 366 22.65 2.87 -3.12
C PRO A 366 21.24 3.14 -2.57
N VAL A 367 20.41 2.09 -2.57
CA VAL A 367 19.01 2.17 -2.14
C VAL A 367 18.75 1.23 -0.98
N LEU A 368 18.21 1.79 0.12
CA LEU A 368 17.65 1.06 1.25
C LEU A 368 16.12 1.02 1.11
N ALA A 369 15.54 -0.16 1.07
CA ALA A 369 14.08 -0.33 1.08
C ALA A 369 13.55 -0.59 2.49
N ILE A 370 12.51 0.14 2.90
CA ILE A 370 11.69 -0.14 4.09
C ILE A 370 10.34 -0.64 3.60
N VAL A 371 10.09 -1.95 3.72
CA VAL A 371 8.90 -2.61 3.17
C VAL A 371 8.31 -3.62 4.16
N ASN A 372 7.01 -3.89 4.04
CA ASN A 372 6.36 -4.89 4.89
C ASN A 372 6.24 -6.26 4.22
N VAL A 373 6.06 -6.30 2.89
CA VAL A 373 5.86 -7.54 2.16
C VAL A 373 7.19 -8.14 1.73
N VAL A 374 7.48 -9.33 2.29
CA VAL A 374 8.70 -10.09 1.95
C VAL A 374 8.67 -10.50 0.48
N GLY A 375 9.80 -10.34 -0.21
CA GLY A 375 9.93 -10.71 -1.62
C GLY A 375 9.17 -9.82 -2.60
N SER A 376 8.69 -8.64 -2.17
CA SER A 376 8.07 -7.65 -3.06
C SER A 376 9.06 -7.12 -4.12
N SER A 377 8.54 -6.49 -5.17
CA SER A 377 9.34 -5.95 -6.28
C SER A 377 10.40 -4.94 -5.81
N ILE A 378 10.02 -4.04 -4.88
CA ILE A 378 10.94 -3.09 -4.28
C ILE A 378 12.01 -3.81 -3.45
N ALA A 379 11.62 -4.82 -2.64
CA ALA A 379 12.57 -5.59 -1.84
C ALA A 379 13.63 -6.29 -2.72
N ARG A 380 13.20 -6.92 -3.81
CA ARG A 380 14.13 -7.61 -4.72
C ARG A 380 15.08 -6.66 -5.48
N ALA A 381 14.64 -5.43 -5.73
CA ALA A 381 15.40 -4.46 -6.51
C ALA A 381 16.37 -3.61 -5.67
N ALA A 382 16.14 -3.49 -4.36
CA ALA A 382 16.95 -2.67 -3.45
C ALA A 382 18.33 -3.30 -3.15
N ASP A 383 19.28 -2.46 -2.74
CA ASP A 383 20.61 -2.91 -2.30
C ASP A 383 20.59 -3.35 -0.84
N TYR A 384 19.77 -2.68 -0.01
CA TYR A 384 19.56 -2.98 1.40
C TYR A 384 18.08 -3.07 1.70
N ILE A 385 17.69 -3.94 2.65
CA ILE A 385 16.28 -4.18 2.97
C ILE A 385 16.06 -4.15 4.48
N LEU A 386 15.05 -3.40 4.92
CA LEU A 386 14.50 -3.42 6.27
C LEU A 386 13.01 -3.79 6.20
N TYR A 387 12.68 -5.02 6.56
CA TYR A 387 11.29 -5.45 6.67
C TYR A 387 10.65 -4.91 7.94
N THR A 388 9.41 -4.44 7.90
CA THR A 388 8.72 -3.84 9.05
C THR A 388 8.01 -4.88 9.94
N TYR A 389 7.79 -6.11 9.45
CA TYR A 389 7.12 -7.20 10.19
C TYR A 389 5.78 -6.82 10.85
N ALA A 390 5.01 -5.93 10.22
CA ALA A 390 3.69 -5.53 10.71
C ALA A 390 2.61 -6.62 10.54
N GLY A 391 2.94 -7.72 9.85
CA GLY A 391 1.95 -8.67 9.39
C GLY A 391 1.07 -8.11 8.26
N PRO A 392 0.01 -8.81 7.84
CA PRO A 392 -0.89 -8.34 6.80
C PRO A 392 -1.66 -7.10 7.25
N GLU A 393 -1.74 -6.09 6.38
CA GLU A 393 -2.55 -4.89 6.57
C GLU A 393 -3.56 -4.82 5.42
N ILE A 394 -4.85 -5.03 5.76
CA ILE A 394 -5.95 -5.26 4.82
C ILE A 394 -6.76 -3.99 4.56
N ALA A 395 -7.01 -3.18 5.61
CA ALA A 395 -7.70 -1.90 5.46
C ALA A 395 -6.95 -1.02 4.46
N VAL A 396 -7.68 -0.38 3.55
CA VAL A 396 -7.08 0.44 2.49
C VAL A 396 -6.26 1.59 3.08
N ALA A 397 -6.81 2.31 4.05
CA ALA A 397 -6.10 3.34 4.79
C ALA A 397 -5.07 2.70 5.74
N SER A 398 -3.79 2.99 5.54
CA SER A 398 -2.69 2.42 6.32
C SER A 398 -2.66 2.99 7.75
N THR A 399 -2.42 2.13 8.74
CA THR A 399 -2.33 2.50 10.16
C THR A 399 -1.11 1.89 10.84
N LYS A 400 -1.09 0.58 11.08
CA LYS A 400 0.03 -0.09 11.76
C LYS A 400 1.32 -0.04 10.95
N ALA A 401 1.23 -0.14 9.62
CA ALA A 401 2.42 -0.06 8.78
C ALA A 401 3.11 1.32 8.89
N TYR A 402 2.35 2.41 9.00
CA TYR A 402 2.90 3.75 9.25
C TYR A 402 3.71 3.81 10.54
N VAL A 403 3.16 3.28 11.63
CA VAL A 403 3.82 3.31 12.94
C VAL A 403 5.13 2.52 12.92
N VAL A 404 5.14 1.33 12.32
CA VAL A 404 6.36 0.53 12.24
C VAL A 404 7.39 1.08 11.25
N GLN A 405 6.95 1.79 10.19
CA GLN A 405 7.85 2.55 9.33
C GLN A 405 8.58 3.64 10.11
N MET A 406 7.89 4.39 10.97
CA MET A 406 8.52 5.35 11.87
C MET A 406 9.53 4.65 12.81
N CYS A 407 9.17 3.50 13.40
CA CYS A 407 10.09 2.74 14.28
C CYS A 407 11.38 2.34 13.57
N VAL A 408 11.29 1.85 12.33
CA VAL A 408 12.48 1.49 11.53
C VAL A 408 13.32 2.72 11.20
N LEU A 409 12.69 3.85 10.89
CA LEU A 409 13.39 5.11 10.64
C LEU A 409 14.08 5.65 11.90
N TYR A 410 13.47 5.51 13.07
CA TYR A 410 14.14 5.83 14.35
C TYR A 410 15.34 4.92 14.62
N LEU A 411 15.22 3.60 14.41
CA LEU A 411 16.34 2.66 14.52
C LEU A 411 17.49 3.04 13.58
N PHE A 412 17.17 3.37 12.34
CA PHE A 412 18.15 3.84 11.36
C PHE A 412 18.82 5.15 11.82
N ALA A 413 18.04 6.13 12.26
CA ALA A 413 18.57 7.42 12.72
C ALA A 413 19.49 7.27 13.94
N LEU A 414 19.11 6.43 14.93
CA LEU A 414 19.93 6.12 16.10
C LEU A 414 21.24 5.42 15.71
N ARG A 415 21.16 4.43 14.82
CA ARG A 415 22.33 3.69 14.35
C ARG A 415 23.28 4.58 13.55
N LEU A 416 22.73 5.42 12.68
CA LEU A 416 23.50 6.42 11.90
C LEU A 416 24.17 7.43 12.84
N ALA A 417 23.45 7.95 13.83
CA ALA A 417 23.97 8.93 14.79
C ALA A 417 25.13 8.35 15.61
N TYR A 418 24.98 7.12 16.11
CA TYR A 418 26.06 6.43 16.82
C TYR A 418 27.28 6.18 15.94
N ALA A 419 27.09 5.64 14.73
CA ALA A 419 28.18 5.39 13.79
C ALA A 419 28.97 6.67 13.44
N ARG A 420 28.30 7.82 13.41
CA ARG A 420 28.90 9.14 13.13
C ARG A 420 29.46 9.83 14.38
N GLY A 421 29.39 9.21 15.55
CA GLY A 421 29.84 9.80 16.82
C GLY A 421 29.06 11.06 17.23
N LYS A 422 27.77 11.13 16.86
CA LYS A 422 26.85 12.22 17.25
C LYS A 422 26.04 11.86 18.50
N LEU A 423 25.95 10.60 18.82
CA LEU A 423 25.40 10.07 20.07
C LEU A 423 26.43 9.15 20.73
N GLU A 424 26.57 9.30 22.01
CA GLU A 424 27.31 8.39 22.86
C GLU A 424 26.53 7.08 23.07
N GLU A 425 27.24 5.99 23.37
CA GLU A 425 26.64 4.65 23.59
C GLU A 425 25.51 4.67 24.64
N ALA A 426 25.73 5.34 25.75
CA ALA A 426 24.75 5.41 26.85
C ALA A 426 23.44 6.08 26.42
N GLU A 427 23.52 7.18 25.67
CA GLU A 427 22.33 7.88 25.18
C GLU A 427 21.65 7.11 24.05
N THR A 428 22.41 6.46 23.19
CA THR A 428 21.87 5.56 22.16
C THR A 428 21.09 4.41 22.79
N LYS A 429 21.64 3.77 23.83
CA LYS A 429 20.95 2.71 24.59
C LYS A 429 19.68 3.22 25.27
N ARG A 430 19.73 4.42 25.87
CA ARG A 430 18.57 5.05 26.51
C ARG A 430 17.43 5.26 25.51
N LEU A 431 17.70 5.89 24.37
CA LEU A 431 16.69 6.16 23.34
C LEU A 431 16.17 4.87 22.69
N THR A 432 17.05 3.87 22.52
CA THR A 432 16.64 2.55 22.02
C THR A 432 15.71 1.83 23.01
N ALA A 433 15.97 1.94 24.31
CA ALA A 433 15.11 1.40 25.35
C ALA A 433 13.73 2.10 25.36
N GLU A 434 13.70 3.43 25.17
CA GLU A 434 12.43 4.16 25.03
C GLU A 434 11.67 3.71 23.77
N LEU A 435 12.35 3.49 22.64
CA LEU A 435 11.70 2.97 21.42
C LEU A 435 11.13 1.56 21.62
N LEU A 436 11.81 0.68 22.35
CA LEU A 436 11.31 -0.66 22.72
C LEU A 436 10.02 -0.58 23.55
N ARG A 437 9.88 0.44 24.40
CA ARG A 437 8.69 0.67 25.23
C ARG A 437 7.51 1.28 24.48
N ALA A 438 7.69 1.72 23.22
CA ALA A 438 6.66 2.44 22.47
C ALA A 438 5.32 1.67 22.43
N GLY A 439 5.35 0.34 22.29
CA GLY A 439 4.14 -0.48 22.30
C GLY A 439 3.36 -0.39 23.62
N GLU A 440 4.07 -0.34 24.76
CA GLU A 440 3.46 -0.17 26.09
C GLU A 440 2.89 1.26 26.26
N VAL A 441 3.61 2.26 25.75
CA VAL A 441 3.24 3.68 25.85
C VAL A 441 1.95 3.99 25.08
N ILE A 442 1.72 3.35 23.91
CA ILE A 442 0.52 3.59 23.11
C ILE A 442 -0.71 2.82 23.60
N LYS A 443 -0.53 1.71 24.32
CA LYS A 443 -1.61 0.82 24.76
C LYS A 443 -2.74 1.50 25.54
N PRO A 444 -2.48 2.40 26.53
CA PRO A 444 -3.56 3.09 27.24
C PRO A 444 -4.48 3.90 26.36
N ARG A 445 -4.01 4.36 25.19
CA ARG A 445 -4.84 5.10 24.20
C ARG A 445 -5.74 4.19 23.39
N LEU A 446 -5.37 2.94 23.26
CA LEU A 446 -6.18 1.90 22.61
C LEU A 446 -7.24 1.35 23.59
N ASP A 447 -6.87 1.20 24.85
CA ASP A 447 -7.76 0.68 25.91
C ASP A 447 -8.85 1.70 26.31
N ASP A 448 -8.57 3.02 26.24
CA ASP A 448 -9.51 4.09 26.54
C ASP A 448 -9.63 5.09 25.37
N CYS A 449 -10.60 4.86 24.51
CA CYS A 449 -10.90 5.68 23.34
C CYS A 449 -12.19 6.52 23.47
N GLU A 450 -12.88 6.50 24.63
CA GLU A 450 -14.19 7.15 24.79
C GLU A 450 -14.14 8.68 24.57
N GLN A 451 -13.08 9.34 25.02
CA GLN A 451 -12.91 10.77 24.74
C GLN A 451 -12.82 11.05 23.23
N ILE A 452 -12.07 10.23 22.48
CA ILE A 452 -11.90 10.40 21.03
C ILE A 452 -13.21 10.12 20.29
N LYS A 453 -13.94 9.10 20.72
CA LYS A 453 -15.26 8.75 20.19
C LYS A 453 -16.30 9.87 20.45
N TYR A 454 -16.28 10.45 21.65
CA TYR A 454 -17.08 11.62 21.97
C TYR A 454 -16.75 12.80 21.04
N LEU A 455 -15.46 13.12 20.86
CA LEU A 455 -15.04 14.19 19.96
C LEU A 455 -15.51 13.93 18.51
N ALA A 456 -15.34 12.73 17.99
CA ALA A 456 -15.83 12.37 16.67
C ALA A 456 -17.36 12.61 16.54
N SER A 457 -18.14 12.27 17.57
CA SER A 457 -19.59 12.51 17.57
C SER A 457 -19.97 14.00 17.53
N ARG A 458 -19.14 14.86 18.14
CA ARG A 458 -19.38 16.32 18.14
C ARG A 458 -19.15 16.97 16.78
N PHE A 459 -18.29 16.38 15.96
CA PHE A 459 -17.87 16.94 14.68
C PHE A 459 -18.33 16.11 13.45
N VAL A 460 -19.20 15.12 13.65
CA VAL A 460 -19.67 14.20 12.59
C VAL A 460 -20.26 14.92 11.37
N ASN A 461 -20.89 16.05 11.55
CA ASN A 461 -21.53 16.82 10.48
C ASN A 461 -20.63 17.88 9.83
N THR A 462 -19.37 17.99 10.27
CA THR A 462 -18.45 18.97 9.67
C THR A 462 -18.15 18.63 8.21
N GLN A 463 -17.99 19.65 7.37
CA GLN A 463 -17.61 19.49 5.97
C GLN A 463 -16.12 19.75 5.75
N SER A 464 -15.50 20.52 6.64
CA SER A 464 -14.07 20.82 6.59
C SER A 464 -13.45 20.76 7.98
N CYS A 465 -12.15 20.47 8.04
CA CYS A 465 -11.37 20.38 9.27
C CYS A 465 -9.92 20.79 8.97
N PHE A 466 -9.30 21.50 9.90
CA PHE A 466 -7.91 21.90 9.78
C PHE A 466 -7.04 21.22 10.84
N PHE A 467 -5.84 20.82 10.44
CA PHE A 467 -4.82 20.32 11.35
C PHE A 467 -3.65 21.29 11.36
N ILE A 468 -3.14 21.61 12.55
CA ILE A 468 -1.97 22.48 12.70
C ILE A 468 -0.97 21.90 13.69
N GLY A 469 0.31 22.01 13.37
CA GLY A 469 1.39 21.56 14.24
C GLY A 469 2.73 22.19 13.85
N ARG A 470 3.77 21.94 14.63
CA ARG A 470 5.15 22.37 14.35
C ARG A 470 6.13 21.20 14.53
N GLY A 471 7.19 21.18 13.75
CA GLY A 471 8.19 20.09 13.82
C GLY A 471 7.54 18.74 13.55
N PHE A 472 7.73 17.76 14.44
CA PHE A 472 7.10 16.44 14.33
C PHE A 472 5.57 16.52 14.31
N ASP A 473 4.98 17.42 15.08
CA ASP A 473 3.52 17.61 15.11
C ASP A 473 2.96 18.06 13.76
N TYR A 474 3.74 18.76 12.92
CA TYR A 474 3.32 19.09 11.55
C TYR A 474 3.27 17.85 10.65
N ALA A 475 4.27 16.97 10.72
CA ALA A 475 4.24 15.72 9.98
C ALA A 475 3.03 14.84 10.37
N LEU A 476 2.71 14.80 11.68
CA LEU A 476 1.52 14.10 12.21
C LEU A 476 0.21 14.79 11.80
N SER A 477 0.20 16.13 11.69
CA SER A 477 -0.96 16.87 11.18
C SER A 477 -1.31 16.46 9.75
N LEU A 478 -0.31 16.28 8.89
CA LEU A 478 -0.49 15.82 7.52
C LEU A 478 -1.09 14.40 7.48
N GLU A 479 -0.57 13.49 8.31
CA GLU A 479 -1.09 12.12 8.37
C GLU A 479 -2.49 12.05 8.97
N GLY A 480 -2.78 12.77 10.07
CA GLY A 480 -4.12 12.84 10.65
C GLY A 480 -5.15 13.41 9.68
N SER A 481 -4.78 14.46 8.95
CA SER A 481 -5.61 15.04 7.90
C SER A 481 -5.84 14.04 6.75
N LEU A 482 -4.80 13.32 6.32
CA LEU A 482 -4.93 12.29 5.28
C LEU A 482 -5.89 11.17 5.71
N LYS A 483 -5.72 10.62 6.91
CA LYS A 483 -6.63 9.57 7.44
C LYS A 483 -8.08 10.05 7.49
N LEU A 484 -8.31 11.28 7.96
CA LEU A 484 -9.66 11.84 8.03
C LEU A 484 -10.31 11.95 6.64
N LYS A 485 -9.61 12.49 5.65
CA LYS A 485 -10.15 12.63 4.28
C LYS A 485 -10.38 11.30 3.58
N GLU A 486 -9.46 10.33 3.74
CA GLU A 486 -9.54 9.03 3.07
C GLU A 486 -10.80 8.25 3.43
N ILE A 487 -11.15 8.19 4.72
CA ILE A 487 -12.19 7.28 5.19
C ILE A 487 -13.50 7.96 5.56
N SER A 488 -13.50 9.25 5.93
CA SER A 488 -14.70 9.98 6.31
C SER A 488 -15.22 10.95 5.24
N TYR A 489 -14.41 11.22 4.22
CA TYR A 489 -14.67 12.16 3.13
C TYR A 489 -14.87 13.61 3.59
N VAL A 490 -14.41 13.95 4.79
CA VAL A 490 -14.35 15.33 5.27
C VAL A 490 -13.18 16.01 4.57
N HIS A 491 -13.42 17.16 3.95
CA HIS A 491 -12.33 17.97 3.41
C HIS A 491 -11.42 18.41 4.55
N SER A 492 -10.16 18.06 4.48
CA SER A 492 -9.22 18.32 5.57
C SER A 492 -7.87 18.75 5.03
N ASP A 493 -7.31 19.81 5.63
CA ASP A 493 -5.98 20.31 5.30
C ASP A 493 -5.11 20.43 6.55
N ALA A 494 -3.81 20.23 6.35
CA ALA A 494 -2.81 20.36 7.41
C ALA A 494 -1.78 21.44 7.06
N TYR A 495 -1.47 22.27 8.04
CA TYR A 495 -0.53 23.36 7.87
C TYR A 495 0.52 23.38 8.98
N ALA A 496 1.73 23.77 8.64
CA ALA A 496 2.66 24.24 9.66
C ALA A 496 1.99 25.42 10.40
N ALA A 497 1.83 25.32 11.72
CA ALA A 497 0.97 26.23 12.48
C ALA A 497 1.31 27.71 12.29
N GLY A 498 2.61 28.04 12.09
CA GLY A 498 3.03 29.39 11.80
C GLY A 498 2.68 29.88 10.40
N GLU A 499 2.56 28.97 9.43
CA GLU A 499 2.26 29.29 8.04
C GLU A 499 0.79 29.63 7.82
N LEU A 500 -0.10 29.13 8.67
CA LEU A 500 -1.55 29.36 8.55
C LEU A 500 -1.91 30.86 8.36
N LYS A 501 -1.23 31.75 9.05
CA LYS A 501 -1.49 33.21 8.98
C LYS A 501 -1.04 33.88 7.66
N HIS A 502 -0.27 33.19 6.82
CA HIS A 502 0.20 33.71 5.54
C HIS A 502 -0.79 33.50 4.38
N GLY A 503 -2.07 33.32 4.70
CA GLY A 503 -3.17 33.22 3.72
C GLY A 503 -4.30 32.34 4.18
N THR A 504 -4.02 31.08 4.48
CA THR A 504 -5.03 30.03 4.71
C THR A 504 -5.88 30.23 5.97
N ILE A 505 -5.48 31.07 6.91
CA ILE A 505 -6.30 31.48 8.07
C ILE A 505 -7.62 32.14 7.65
N SER A 506 -7.70 32.66 6.42
CA SER A 506 -8.94 33.21 5.84
C SER A 506 -10.07 32.17 5.71
N LEU A 507 -9.72 30.88 5.71
CA LEU A 507 -10.68 29.77 5.67
C LEU A 507 -11.25 29.42 7.05
N ILE A 508 -10.71 30.01 8.12
CA ILE A 508 -11.23 29.80 9.47
C ILE A 508 -12.53 30.60 9.65
N THR A 509 -13.62 29.87 9.83
CA THR A 509 -14.96 30.40 10.03
C THR A 509 -15.52 29.91 11.36
N ASP A 510 -16.63 30.51 11.80
CA ASP A 510 -17.27 30.15 13.07
C ASP A 510 -17.68 28.68 13.12
N GLY A 511 -17.25 27.97 14.16
CA GLY A 511 -17.56 26.58 14.40
C GLY A 511 -16.67 25.56 13.63
N VAL A 512 -15.80 25.99 12.70
CA VAL A 512 -14.92 25.05 11.99
C VAL A 512 -13.94 24.39 12.96
N PRO A 513 -13.79 23.02 12.91
CA PRO A 513 -12.85 22.35 13.79
C PRO A 513 -11.40 22.57 13.34
N VAL A 514 -10.56 22.93 14.31
CA VAL A 514 -9.10 22.99 14.17
C VAL A 514 -8.48 22.03 15.18
N ILE A 515 -7.80 21.02 14.68
CA ILE A 515 -7.03 20.06 15.47
C ILE A 515 -5.60 20.60 15.59
N ALA A 516 -5.27 21.08 16.79
CA ALA A 516 -3.96 21.63 17.10
C ALA A 516 -3.11 20.58 17.82
N LEU A 517 -1.95 20.24 17.26
CA LEU A 517 -1.00 19.31 17.85
C LEU A 517 0.12 20.11 18.50
N ALA A 518 0.26 19.99 19.82
CA ALA A 518 1.20 20.74 20.64
C ALA A 518 1.88 19.82 21.67
N THR A 519 2.66 18.85 21.17
CA THR A 519 3.38 17.87 22.00
C THR A 519 4.88 18.16 22.09
N GLN A 520 5.42 18.97 21.18
CA GLN A 520 6.86 19.25 21.10
C GLN A 520 7.23 20.42 22.02
N LYS A 521 7.97 20.15 23.10
CA LYS A 521 8.30 21.12 24.16
C LYS A 521 8.94 22.40 23.63
N GLN A 522 9.88 22.29 22.70
CA GLN A 522 10.63 23.44 22.15
C GLN A 522 9.75 24.46 21.41
N VAL A 523 8.64 24.04 20.82
CA VAL A 523 7.75 24.88 20.01
C VAL A 523 6.34 24.98 20.59
N TYR A 524 6.14 24.46 21.79
CA TYR A 524 4.86 24.41 22.48
C TYR A 524 4.14 25.77 22.53
N GLU A 525 4.79 26.77 23.12
CA GLU A 525 4.20 28.11 23.27
C GLU A 525 3.83 28.75 21.92
N LYS A 526 4.63 28.47 20.87
CA LYS A 526 4.35 28.98 19.51
C LYS A 526 3.13 28.30 18.91
N THR A 527 2.98 27.00 19.13
CA THR A 527 1.80 26.25 18.68
C THR A 527 0.55 26.68 19.43
N ILE A 528 0.63 26.87 20.74
CA ILE A 528 -0.48 27.41 21.57
C ILE A 528 -0.91 28.80 21.10
N SER A 529 0.05 29.68 20.77
CA SER A 529 -0.26 31.00 20.21
C SER A 529 -1.03 30.90 18.89
N ASN A 530 -0.60 29.97 17.98
CA ASN A 530 -1.31 29.77 16.72
C ASN A 530 -2.72 29.15 16.91
N ALA A 531 -2.89 28.22 17.86
CA ALA A 531 -4.20 27.70 18.22
C ALA A 531 -5.13 28.82 18.71
N LYS A 532 -4.62 29.73 19.56
CA LYS A 532 -5.37 30.92 20.02
C LYS A 532 -5.75 31.85 18.88
N GLU A 533 -4.88 32.03 17.88
CA GLU A 533 -5.17 32.81 16.67
C GLU A 533 -6.36 32.24 15.88
N THR A 534 -6.47 30.91 15.74
CA THR A 534 -7.63 30.28 15.10
C THR A 534 -8.88 30.38 15.95
N LYS A 535 -8.74 30.18 17.25
CA LYS A 535 -9.84 30.31 18.23
C LYS A 535 -10.47 31.70 18.19
N SER A 536 -9.66 32.77 18.13
CA SER A 536 -10.15 34.17 18.07
C SER A 536 -10.93 34.49 16.79
N ARG A 537 -10.90 33.59 15.77
CA ARG A 537 -11.67 33.70 14.51
C ARG A 537 -12.88 32.78 14.46
N GLY A 538 -13.27 32.21 15.61
CA GLY A 538 -14.45 31.37 15.72
C GLY A 538 -14.22 29.88 15.58
N ALA A 539 -12.96 29.39 15.37
CA ALA A 539 -12.68 27.97 15.30
C ALA A 539 -13.08 27.21 16.58
N ARG A 540 -13.50 25.98 16.42
CA ARG A 540 -13.60 25.01 17.53
C ARG A 540 -12.27 24.25 17.61
N VAL A 541 -11.47 24.61 18.62
CA VAL A 541 -10.12 24.07 18.78
C VAL A 541 -10.13 22.77 19.61
N ILE A 542 -9.60 21.70 19.03
CA ILE A 542 -9.28 20.44 19.70
C ILE A 542 -7.75 20.39 19.85
N LEU A 543 -7.27 20.51 21.08
CA LEU A 543 -5.84 20.54 21.39
C LEU A 543 -5.36 19.16 21.85
N PHE A 544 -4.39 18.59 21.16
CA PHE A 544 -3.64 17.43 21.61
C PHE A 544 -2.33 17.88 22.23
N THR A 545 -2.10 17.50 23.48
CA THR A 545 -0.91 17.91 24.23
C THR A 545 -0.55 16.90 25.32
N THR A 546 0.57 17.08 25.98
CA THR A 546 1.01 16.21 27.07
C THR A 546 0.32 16.53 28.40
N LYS A 547 0.31 15.58 29.35
CA LYS A 547 -0.32 15.75 30.68
C LYS A 547 0.31 16.86 31.51
N ASP A 548 1.64 17.02 31.40
CA ASP A 548 2.45 18.02 32.10
C ASP A 548 2.31 19.43 31.50
N ALA A 549 1.79 19.56 30.29
CA ALA A 549 1.68 20.83 29.62
C ALA A 549 0.63 21.77 30.30
N VAL A 550 1.03 23.01 30.54
CA VAL A 550 0.13 24.05 31.05
C VAL A 550 -0.61 24.71 29.88
N VAL A 551 -1.90 24.43 29.77
CA VAL A 551 -2.75 25.03 28.71
C VAL A 551 -3.40 26.32 29.25
N PRO A 552 -3.13 27.48 28.64
CA PRO A 552 -3.78 28.71 29.03
C PRO A 552 -5.31 28.67 28.81
N GLU A 553 -6.06 29.33 29.65
CA GLU A 553 -7.52 29.42 29.54
C GLU A 553 -7.95 30.02 28.18
N GLY A 554 -9.01 29.49 27.60
CA GLY A 554 -9.62 30.01 26.38
C GLY A 554 -8.88 29.68 25.09
N VAL A 555 -7.82 28.84 25.11
CA VAL A 555 -7.09 28.41 23.90
C VAL A 555 -7.83 27.31 23.14
N ALA A 556 -8.47 26.38 23.84
CA ALA A 556 -9.10 25.20 23.24
C ALA A 556 -10.51 24.98 23.82
N ASP A 557 -11.40 24.39 23.01
CA ASP A 557 -12.72 23.91 23.44
C ASP A 557 -12.60 22.50 24.04
N TYR A 558 -11.69 21.73 23.53
CA TYR A 558 -11.43 20.34 23.97
C TYR A 558 -9.92 20.10 24.07
N ILE A 559 -9.51 19.37 25.10
CA ILE A 559 -8.11 19.03 25.34
C ILE A 559 -7.99 17.53 25.47
N VAL A 560 -7.17 16.93 24.61
CA VAL A 560 -6.76 15.53 24.70
C VAL A 560 -5.34 15.49 25.27
N ARG A 561 -5.19 14.85 26.44
CA ARG A 561 -3.91 14.78 27.13
C ARG A 561 -3.25 13.44 26.93
N LEU A 562 -2.03 13.47 26.40
CA LEU A 562 -1.17 12.30 26.20
C LEU A 562 -0.27 12.11 27.43
N ASP A 563 0.15 10.86 27.66
CA ASP A 563 1.12 10.56 28.69
C ASP A 563 2.49 11.16 28.33
N GLU A 564 3.30 11.46 29.34
CA GLU A 564 4.66 11.90 29.11
C GLU A 564 5.47 10.80 28.43
N TYR A 565 6.22 11.19 27.41
CA TYR A 565 7.09 10.29 26.67
C TYR A 565 8.30 11.08 26.15
N GLU A 566 9.29 10.39 25.59
CA GLU A 566 10.42 11.03 24.94
C GLU A 566 9.95 11.93 23.78
N ASP A 567 10.28 13.23 23.79
CA ASP A 567 9.82 14.21 22.79
C ASP A 567 10.07 13.74 21.35
N LEU A 568 11.24 13.15 21.11
CA LEU A 568 11.61 12.59 19.80
C LEU A 568 10.66 11.48 19.35
N LEU A 569 10.16 10.67 20.27
CA LEU A 569 9.32 9.49 20.00
C LEU A 569 7.83 9.76 20.20
N MET A 570 7.45 10.97 20.62
CA MET A 570 6.05 11.39 20.81
C MET A 570 5.16 11.14 19.57
N PRO A 571 5.66 11.22 18.32
CA PRO A 571 4.89 10.83 17.13
C PRO A 571 4.24 9.45 17.21
N LEU A 572 4.90 8.46 17.81
CA LEU A 572 4.38 7.10 17.96
C LEU A 572 3.13 7.04 18.86
N GLN A 573 3.05 7.91 19.88
CA GLN A 573 1.89 7.98 20.76
C GLN A 573 0.78 8.86 20.16
N LEU A 574 1.14 10.00 19.57
CA LEU A 574 0.19 11.00 19.07
C LEU A 574 -0.63 10.50 17.89
N ILE A 575 -0.06 9.64 17.02
CA ILE A 575 -0.78 9.15 15.84
C ILE A 575 -2.00 8.29 16.20
N VAL A 576 -1.96 7.54 17.29
CA VAL A 576 -3.03 6.60 17.69
C VAL A 576 -4.38 7.31 17.87
N PRO A 577 -4.52 8.36 18.70
CA PRO A 577 -5.78 9.07 18.83
C PRO A 577 -6.22 9.80 17.55
N LEU A 578 -5.29 10.18 16.64
CA LEU A 578 -5.65 10.76 15.35
C LEU A 578 -6.26 9.70 14.41
N GLN A 579 -5.70 8.49 14.37
CA GLN A 579 -6.26 7.35 13.64
C GLN A 579 -7.64 6.97 14.18
N LEU A 580 -7.80 6.89 15.49
CA LEU A 580 -9.09 6.60 16.14
C LEU A 580 -10.13 7.70 15.88
N PHE A 581 -9.73 8.98 15.88
CA PHE A 581 -10.63 10.08 15.53
C PHE A 581 -11.15 9.96 14.10
N ALA A 582 -10.27 9.73 13.14
CA ALA A 582 -10.67 9.50 11.75
C ALA A 582 -11.59 8.28 11.61
N TYR A 583 -11.24 7.16 12.27
CA TYR A 583 -12.04 5.94 12.29
C TYR A 583 -13.46 6.18 12.82
N TYR A 584 -13.61 6.78 14.00
CA TYR A 584 -14.94 7.02 14.58
C TYR A 584 -15.74 8.04 13.78
N MET A 585 -15.09 9.06 13.22
CA MET A 585 -15.74 10.01 12.28
C MET A 585 -16.34 9.25 11.10
N ALA A 586 -15.59 8.34 10.48
CA ALA A 586 -16.04 7.56 9.33
C ALA A 586 -17.20 6.61 9.70
N VAL A 587 -17.07 5.88 10.81
CA VAL A 587 -18.12 4.96 11.30
C VAL A 587 -19.43 5.72 11.59
N LEU A 588 -19.37 6.84 12.29
CA LEU A 588 -20.55 7.65 12.62
C LEU A 588 -21.21 8.29 11.39
N ARG A 589 -20.44 8.50 10.32
CA ARG A 589 -20.93 8.97 9.02
C ARG A 589 -21.48 7.83 8.14
N GLY A 590 -21.42 6.58 8.60
CA GLY A 590 -21.83 5.40 7.82
C GLY A 590 -20.92 5.08 6.65
N CYS A 591 -19.65 5.50 6.69
CA CYS A 591 -18.66 5.23 5.65
C CYS A 591 -18.07 3.82 5.82
N ASP A 592 -17.68 3.19 4.71
CA ASP A 592 -16.90 1.95 4.72
C ASP A 592 -15.43 2.29 5.04
N VAL A 593 -14.98 1.98 6.24
CA VAL A 593 -13.64 2.34 6.72
C VAL A 593 -12.54 1.42 6.17
N ASP A 594 -12.90 0.18 5.82
CA ASP A 594 -11.94 -0.80 5.29
C ASP A 594 -11.73 -0.64 3.79
N LYS A 595 -12.79 -0.26 3.06
CA LYS A 595 -12.80 -0.10 1.60
C LYS A 595 -13.42 1.26 1.23
N PRO A 596 -12.76 2.39 1.55
CA PRO A 596 -13.26 3.71 1.23
C PRO A 596 -13.33 3.92 -0.29
N ARG A 597 -14.36 4.67 -0.73
CA ARG A 597 -14.57 4.92 -2.17
C ARG A 597 -13.35 5.56 -2.82
N ASN A 598 -13.10 5.21 -4.09
CA ASN A 598 -12.05 5.79 -4.93
C ASN A 598 -10.62 5.60 -4.38
N LEU A 599 -10.38 4.63 -3.51
CA LEU A 599 -9.06 4.30 -2.99
C LEU A 599 -8.75 2.81 -3.16
N ALA A 600 -7.49 2.50 -3.39
CA ALA A 600 -6.96 1.16 -3.42
C ALA A 600 -5.79 1.02 -2.44
N LYS A 601 -5.59 -0.16 -1.84
CA LYS A 601 -4.54 -0.41 -0.85
C LYS A 601 -3.13 -0.11 -1.38
N SER A 602 -2.88 -0.35 -2.65
CA SER A 602 -1.59 -0.12 -3.29
C SER A 602 -1.80 0.29 -4.75
N VAL A 603 -1.09 1.31 -5.21
CA VAL A 603 -1.14 1.81 -6.58
C VAL A 603 0.04 1.23 -7.35
N THR A 604 -0.25 0.28 -8.27
CA THR A 604 0.77 -0.44 -9.07
C THR A 604 0.74 -0.06 -10.54
N VAL A 605 0.00 0.96 -10.88
CA VAL A 605 -0.06 1.57 -12.21
C VAL A 605 0.22 3.06 -12.07
N GLU A 606 0.72 3.64 -13.13
CA GLU A 606 0.93 5.10 -13.23
C GLU A 606 -0.31 5.81 -13.73
#